data_4c901e0c0baa9da77b8ac94ff3e779b9
#
_entry.id   4c901e0c0baa9da77b8ac94ff3e779b9
#
_cell.length_a   1.000
_cell.length_b   1.000
_cell.length_c   1.000
_cell.angle_alpha   90.00
_cell.angle_beta   90.00
_cell.angle_gamma   90.00
#
_symmetry.space_group_name_H-M   'P 1'
#
loop_
_entity.id
_entity.type
_entity.pdbx_description
1 polymer ?
#
loop_
_entity_poly.entity_id
_entity_poly.type
_entity_poly.pdbx_seq_one_letter_code
_entity_poly.pdbx_strand_id
1 'polypeptide(L)'
;MDKVEDGIGVFVNFTNHPSQMWENVQIRAALHYGESILDLLFPQVDPMADEIDLQNLAEEKTSEILSLHPTAVLCQGEFGLCFSVVRRLQKAGVRVLYACSERKVRVEGSTKTVQFDFVKFRRYE
;
A
#
# COMPACT_ATOMS: atom_id res chain seq x y z
N MET A 1 17.99 9.61 8.84
CA MET A 1 16.95 10.58 8.98
C MET A 1 15.86 10.40 7.94
N ASP A 2 14.65 10.35 8.39
CA ASP A 2 13.51 10.02 7.54
C ASP A 2 12.79 11.22 6.96
N LYS A 3 13.50 12.26 6.71
CA LYS A 3 12.86 13.44 6.17
C LYS A 3 12.42 13.17 4.73
N VAL A 4 11.13 13.26 4.50
CA VAL A 4 10.58 13.25 3.17
C VAL A 4 10.60 14.67 2.64
N GLU A 5 11.14 14.84 1.46
CA GLU A 5 11.09 16.13 0.80
C GLU A 5 9.76 16.17 0.06
N ASP A 6 8.88 17.08 0.50
CA ASP A 6 7.54 17.19 -0.06
C ASP A 6 7.58 17.37 -1.57
N GLY A 7 6.80 16.57 -2.28
CA GLY A 7 6.67 16.68 -3.72
C GLY A 7 7.84 16.14 -4.53
N ILE A 8 8.78 15.42 -3.90
CA ILE A 8 9.91 14.83 -4.61
C ILE A 8 9.84 13.33 -4.51
N GLY A 9 10.04 12.65 -5.64
CA GLY A 9 10.08 11.20 -5.72
C GLY A 9 8.73 10.57 -6.00
N VAL A 10 8.68 9.26 -5.83
CA VAL A 10 7.52 8.45 -6.23
C VAL A 10 6.91 7.76 -5.02
N PHE A 11 5.60 7.94 -4.86
CA PHE A 11 4.81 7.16 -3.92
C PHE A 11 4.29 5.94 -4.66
N VAL A 12 4.68 4.74 -4.24
CA VAL A 12 4.24 3.51 -4.89
C VAL A 12 3.02 2.95 -4.16
N ASN A 13 1.96 2.76 -4.91
CA ASN A 13 0.73 2.14 -4.43
C ASN A 13 0.77 0.65 -4.77
N PHE A 14 1.16 -0.17 -3.80
CA PHE A 14 1.21 -1.63 -3.96
C PHE A 14 0.02 -2.26 -3.25
N THR A 15 -1.15 -2.07 -3.85
CA THR A 15 -2.43 -2.58 -3.34
C THR A 15 -3.32 -3.00 -4.51
N ASN A 16 -4.50 -3.52 -4.18
CA ASN A 16 -5.53 -3.83 -5.17
C ASN A 16 -6.49 -2.68 -5.42
N HIS A 17 -6.20 -1.51 -4.86
CA HIS A 17 -7.09 -0.36 -4.98
C HIS A 17 -6.38 0.74 -5.78
N PRO A 18 -6.65 0.85 -7.10
CA PRO A 18 -5.96 1.81 -7.96
C PRO A 18 -6.13 3.25 -7.47
N SER A 19 -5.09 4.05 -7.62
CA SER A 19 -5.11 5.43 -7.12
C SER A 19 -6.14 6.31 -7.81
N GLN A 20 -6.51 5.99 -9.04
CA GLN A 20 -7.56 6.74 -9.74
C GLN A 20 -8.92 6.59 -9.07
N MET A 21 -9.09 5.58 -8.23
CA MET A 21 -10.32 5.35 -7.47
C MET A 21 -10.28 6.00 -6.08
N TRP A 22 -9.15 6.61 -5.72
CA TRP A 22 -8.99 7.21 -4.40
C TRP A 22 -9.73 8.54 -4.31
N GLU A 23 -10.20 8.85 -3.09
CA GLU A 23 -10.72 10.17 -2.78
C GLU A 23 -9.57 11.19 -2.72
N ASN A 24 -9.91 12.46 -2.92
CA ASN A 24 -8.92 13.54 -2.92
C ASN A 24 -8.08 13.60 -1.64
N VAL A 25 -8.69 13.26 -0.50
CA VAL A 25 -7.96 13.26 0.79
C VAL A 25 -6.79 12.28 0.73
N GLN A 26 -7.02 11.09 0.18
CA GLN A 26 -5.97 10.08 0.07
C GLN A 26 -4.91 10.47 -0.96
N ILE A 27 -5.32 11.03 -2.08
CA ILE A 27 -4.38 11.53 -3.10
C ILE A 27 -3.46 12.59 -2.49
N ARG A 28 -4.02 13.57 -1.78
CA ARG A 28 -3.22 14.62 -1.16
C ARG A 28 -2.26 14.08 -0.11
N ALA A 29 -2.71 13.08 0.66
CA ALA A 29 -1.85 12.45 1.65
C ALA A 29 -0.65 11.76 0.99
N ALA A 30 -0.88 11.06 -0.13
CA ALA A 30 0.18 10.40 -0.87
C ALA A 30 1.15 11.41 -1.48
N LEU A 31 0.64 12.49 -2.03
CA LEU A 31 1.47 13.53 -2.65
C LEU A 31 2.30 14.30 -1.64
N HIS A 32 2.03 14.14 -0.36
CA HIS A 32 2.90 14.65 0.70
C HIS A 32 4.23 13.87 0.76
N TYR A 33 4.23 12.62 0.30
CA TYR A 33 5.41 11.76 0.31
C TYR A 33 6.18 11.73 -1.01
N GLY A 34 5.53 12.12 -2.10
CA GLY A 34 6.18 12.12 -3.41
C GLY A 34 5.42 12.99 -4.40
N GLU A 35 6.10 13.38 -5.46
CA GLU A 35 5.47 14.25 -6.47
C GLU A 35 4.52 13.51 -7.40
N SER A 36 4.58 12.17 -7.40
CA SER A 36 3.71 11.35 -8.23
C SER A 36 3.36 10.05 -7.52
N ILE A 37 2.26 9.45 -7.96
CA ILE A 37 1.78 8.17 -7.45
C ILE A 37 1.87 7.17 -8.59
N LEU A 38 2.50 6.03 -8.33
CA LEU A 38 2.62 4.96 -9.30
C LEU A 38 1.95 3.71 -8.75
N ASP A 39 1.00 3.18 -9.49
CA ASP A 39 0.28 1.98 -9.11
C ASP A 39 1.06 0.74 -9.56
N LEU A 40 1.28 -0.17 -8.64
CA LEU A 40 1.79 -1.50 -8.90
C LEU A 40 0.80 -2.47 -8.28
N LEU A 41 0.12 -3.23 -9.10
CA LEU A 41 -0.95 -4.10 -8.62
C LEU A 41 -0.42 -5.18 -7.67
N PHE A 42 -1.05 -5.28 -6.49
CA PHE A 42 -0.76 -6.36 -5.57
C PHE A 42 -1.27 -7.67 -6.19
N PRO A 43 -0.43 -8.69 -6.35
CA PRO A 43 -0.84 -9.90 -7.06
C PRO A 43 -1.84 -10.73 -6.26
N GLN A 44 -2.64 -11.51 -6.97
CA GLN A 44 -3.44 -12.53 -6.32
C GLN A 44 -2.51 -13.66 -5.88
N VAL A 45 -2.70 -14.10 -4.64
CA VAL A 45 -1.91 -15.21 -4.10
C VAL A 45 -2.76 -16.46 -4.16
N ASP A 46 -2.23 -17.50 -4.83
CA ASP A 46 -2.88 -18.79 -4.90
C ASP A 46 -2.97 -19.36 -3.47
N PRO A 47 -4.17 -19.69 -2.96
CA PRO A 47 -4.29 -20.26 -1.62
C PRO A 47 -3.57 -21.59 -1.46
N MET A 48 -3.21 -22.26 -2.56
CA MET A 48 -2.43 -23.49 -2.52
C MET A 48 -0.92 -23.25 -2.53
N ALA A 49 -0.49 -22.01 -2.67
CA ALA A 49 0.94 -21.70 -2.67
C ALA A 49 1.56 -22.00 -1.31
N ASP A 50 2.76 -22.53 -1.32
CA ASP A 50 3.47 -22.82 -0.08
C ASP A 50 4.41 -21.67 0.28
N GLU A 51 5.13 -21.82 1.39
CA GLU A 51 5.99 -20.78 1.94
C GLU A 51 7.12 -20.38 0.98
N ILE A 52 7.68 -21.33 0.25
CA ILE A 52 8.74 -21.07 -0.72
C ILE A 52 8.21 -20.24 -1.88
N ASP A 53 7.02 -20.57 -2.38
CA ASP A 53 6.39 -19.80 -3.45
C ASP A 53 6.18 -18.35 -3.01
N LEU A 54 5.72 -18.13 -1.78
CA LEU A 54 5.51 -16.78 -1.26
C LEU A 54 6.82 -16.03 -1.07
N GLN A 55 7.85 -16.70 -0.61
CA GLN A 55 9.17 -16.06 -0.46
C GLN A 55 9.70 -15.58 -1.79
N ASN A 56 9.60 -16.43 -2.82
CA ASN A 56 10.05 -16.08 -4.16
C ASN A 56 9.26 -14.91 -4.73
N LEU A 57 7.94 -14.93 -4.55
CA LEU A 57 7.09 -13.85 -5.02
C LEU A 57 7.39 -12.54 -4.28
N ALA A 58 7.61 -12.61 -2.97
CA ALA A 58 7.95 -11.44 -2.18
C ALA A 58 9.29 -10.84 -2.62
N GLU A 59 10.27 -11.69 -2.92
CA GLU A 59 11.57 -11.24 -3.40
C GLU A 59 11.43 -10.54 -4.75
N GLU A 60 10.66 -11.13 -5.65
CA GLU A 60 10.41 -10.55 -6.97
C GLU A 60 9.73 -9.18 -6.85
N LYS A 61 8.67 -9.09 -6.07
CA LYS A 61 7.91 -7.83 -5.91
C LYS A 61 8.73 -6.77 -5.19
N THR A 62 9.49 -7.16 -4.20
CA THR A 62 10.39 -6.23 -3.51
C THR A 62 11.41 -5.63 -4.47
N SER A 63 12.02 -6.47 -5.31
CA SER A 63 13.00 -5.99 -6.30
C SER A 63 12.34 -5.03 -7.29
N GLU A 64 11.15 -5.36 -7.73
CA GLU A 64 10.38 -4.52 -8.66
C GLU A 64 10.10 -3.15 -8.04
N ILE A 65 9.64 -3.13 -6.79
CA ILE A 65 9.35 -1.89 -6.07
C ILE A 65 10.63 -1.06 -5.88
N LEU A 66 11.71 -1.70 -5.47
CA LEU A 66 12.97 -0.99 -5.23
C LEU A 66 13.53 -0.37 -6.50
N SER A 67 13.30 -0.98 -7.66
CA SER A 67 13.74 -0.44 -8.93
C SER A 67 13.06 0.87 -9.29
N LEU A 68 11.94 1.17 -8.66
CA LEU A 68 11.20 2.41 -8.87
C LEU A 68 11.72 3.56 -7.99
N HIS A 69 12.64 3.29 -7.10
CA HIS A 69 13.21 4.27 -6.15
C HIS A 69 12.13 5.03 -5.37
N PRO A 70 11.27 4.30 -4.64
CA PRO A 70 10.14 4.93 -3.96
C PRO A 70 10.56 5.78 -2.77
N THR A 71 9.85 6.89 -2.56
CA THR A 71 9.97 7.66 -1.32
C THR A 71 9.12 7.07 -0.20
N ALA A 72 8.05 6.40 -0.58
CA ALA A 72 7.21 5.65 0.34
C ALA A 72 6.42 4.62 -0.46
N VAL A 73 6.01 3.55 0.20
CA VAL A 73 5.23 2.48 -0.41
C VAL A 73 4.01 2.21 0.45
N LEU A 74 2.83 2.28 -0.15
CA LEU A 74 1.60 1.79 0.48
C LEU A 74 1.50 0.31 0.15
N CYS A 75 1.52 -0.54 1.18
CA CYS A 75 1.53 -1.99 0.98
C CYS A 75 0.39 -2.64 1.75
N GLN A 76 -0.60 -3.14 1.02
CA GLN A 76 -1.75 -3.84 1.61
C GLN A 76 -2.23 -4.93 0.66
N GLY A 77 -2.51 -6.10 1.22
CA GLY A 77 -2.98 -7.22 0.44
C GLY A 77 -3.01 -8.49 1.27
N GLU A 78 -2.84 -9.62 0.62
CA GLU A 78 -2.82 -10.90 1.31
C GLU A 78 -1.75 -10.88 2.40
N PHE A 79 -2.09 -11.42 3.58
CA PHE A 79 -1.27 -11.25 4.79
C PHE A 79 0.16 -11.76 4.64
N GLY A 80 0.34 -12.96 4.15
CA GLY A 80 1.68 -13.57 4.08
C GLY A 80 2.60 -12.84 3.15
N LEU A 81 2.14 -12.56 1.96
CA LEU A 81 2.92 -11.81 0.97
C LEU A 81 3.16 -10.39 1.44
N CYS A 82 2.12 -9.72 1.95
CA CYS A 82 2.24 -8.36 2.44
C CYS A 82 3.30 -8.26 3.54
N PHE A 83 3.22 -9.14 4.54
CA PHE A 83 4.18 -9.16 5.64
C PHE A 83 5.61 -9.33 5.14
N SER A 84 5.82 -10.27 4.22
CA SER A 84 7.15 -10.53 3.68
C SER A 84 7.71 -9.35 2.89
N VAL A 85 6.87 -8.71 2.07
CA VAL A 85 7.29 -7.53 1.29
C VAL A 85 7.58 -6.36 2.22
N VAL A 86 6.71 -6.10 3.20
CA VAL A 86 6.93 -5.02 4.17
C VAL A 86 8.28 -5.17 4.87
N ARG A 87 8.56 -6.36 5.38
CA ARG A 87 9.83 -6.62 6.07
C ARG A 87 11.03 -6.37 5.17
N ARG A 88 10.95 -6.85 3.93
CA ARG A 88 12.05 -6.70 2.97
C ARG A 88 12.28 -5.24 2.59
N LEU A 89 11.20 -4.48 2.41
CA LEU A 89 11.30 -3.06 2.11
C LEU A 89 11.87 -2.28 3.29
N GLN A 90 11.42 -2.58 4.50
CA GLN A 90 11.95 -1.94 5.71
C GLN A 90 13.45 -2.22 5.87
N LYS A 91 13.88 -3.45 5.59
CA LYS A 91 15.29 -3.83 5.66
C LYS A 91 16.12 -3.05 4.65
N ALA A 92 15.53 -2.68 3.54
CA ALA A 92 16.17 -1.85 2.51
C ALA A 92 16.08 -0.35 2.82
N GLY A 93 15.51 0.03 3.96
CA GLY A 93 15.41 1.42 4.37
C GLY A 93 14.24 2.18 3.79
N VAL A 94 13.27 1.49 3.22
CA VAL A 94 12.11 2.11 2.60
C VAL A 94 10.99 2.32 3.62
N ARG A 95 10.35 3.48 3.56
CA ARG A 95 9.18 3.78 4.38
C ARG A 95 7.98 3.05 3.82
N VAL A 96 7.35 2.20 4.63
CA VAL A 96 6.18 1.43 4.21
C VAL A 96 4.97 1.81 5.06
N LEU A 97 3.86 2.04 4.39
CA LEU A 97 2.65 2.59 4.99
C LEU A 97 1.45 1.67 4.78
N TYR A 98 0.43 1.86 5.61
CA TYR A 98 -0.89 1.31 5.39
C TYR A 98 -1.92 2.40 5.59
N ALA A 99 -3.08 2.24 4.96
CA ALA A 99 -4.15 3.23 5.03
C ALA A 99 -5.04 2.94 6.24
N CYS A 100 -5.38 4.00 6.95
CA CYS A 100 -6.33 3.95 8.06
C CYS A 100 -7.63 4.56 7.57
N SER A 101 -8.71 3.80 7.70
CA SER A 101 -10.02 4.20 7.19
C SER A 101 -11.05 4.06 8.28
N GLU A 102 -12.04 4.94 8.24
CA GLU A 102 -13.19 4.89 9.12
C GLU A 102 -14.29 4.10 8.44
N ARG A 103 -14.82 3.09 9.14
CA ARG A 103 -15.91 2.28 8.62
C ARG A 103 -17.23 2.93 8.99
N LYS A 104 -18.04 3.25 7.99
CA LYS A 104 -19.36 3.83 8.17
C LYS A 104 -20.41 2.86 7.66
N VAL A 105 -21.44 2.65 8.45
CA VAL A 105 -22.55 1.77 8.11
C VAL A 105 -23.83 2.59 8.03
N ARG A 106 -24.52 2.47 6.90
CA ARG A 106 -25.82 3.09 6.72
C ARG A 106 -26.86 1.99 6.49
N VAL A 107 -27.95 2.04 7.24
CA VAL A 107 -29.06 1.11 7.10
C VAL A 107 -30.28 1.90 6.66
N GLU A 108 -30.85 1.52 5.51
CA GLU A 108 -32.08 2.10 5.00
C GLU A 108 -33.04 0.95 4.69
N GLY A 109 -34.06 0.76 5.56
CA GLY A 109 -34.97 -0.37 5.45
C GLY A 109 -34.21 -1.70 5.60
N SER A 110 -34.28 -2.54 4.57
CA SER A 110 -33.56 -3.82 4.56
C SER A 110 -32.18 -3.71 3.90
N THR A 111 -31.79 -2.52 3.44
CA THR A 111 -30.51 -2.31 2.76
C THR A 111 -29.44 -1.81 3.74
N LYS A 112 -28.32 -2.50 3.77
CA LYS A 112 -27.17 -2.12 4.58
C LYS A 112 -26.02 -1.76 3.65
N THR A 113 -25.52 -0.54 3.77
CA THR A 113 -24.38 -0.05 3.00
C THR A 113 -23.20 0.16 3.93
N VAL A 114 -22.03 -0.35 3.53
CA VAL A 114 -20.79 -0.16 4.26
C VAL A 114 -19.86 0.69 3.42
N GLN A 115 -19.32 1.74 4.02
CA GLN A 115 -18.41 2.66 3.37
C GLN A 115 -17.15 2.81 4.21
N PHE A 116 -16.00 2.86 3.55
CA PHE A 116 -14.72 3.10 4.21
C PHE A 116 -14.19 4.44 3.72
N ASP A 117 -14.05 5.38 4.64
CA ASP A 117 -13.52 6.70 4.32
C ASP A 117 -12.06 6.78 4.78
N PHE A 118 -11.18 7.12 3.88
CA PHE A 118 -9.76 7.27 4.20
C PHE A 118 -9.57 8.38 5.24
N VAL A 119 -8.73 8.10 6.24
CA VAL A 119 -8.39 9.07 7.28
C VAL A 119 -6.93 9.53 7.13
N LYS A 120 -6.00 8.60 7.13
CA LYS A 120 -4.57 8.91 7.03
C LYS A 120 -3.78 7.65 6.72
N PHE A 121 -2.51 7.84 6.37
CA PHE A 121 -1.55 6.73 6.32
C PHE A 121 -0.88 6.56 7.68
N ARG A 122 -0.53 5.34 7.98
CA ARG A 122 0.21 5.01 9.17
C ARG A 122 1.41 4.14 8.77
N ARG A 123 2.54 4.38 9.40
CA ARG A 123 3.76 3.63 9.11
C ARG A 123 3.72 2.27 9.79
N TYR A 124 4.13 1.23 9.06
CA TYR A 124 4.38 -0.08 9.69
C TYR A 124 5.55 0.06 10.64
N GLU A 125 5.44 -0.57 11.80
CA GLU A 125 6.52 -0.58 12.79
C GLU A 125 7.57 -1.62 12.50
#